data_a1e6332c26e3b2e99d1939bc1645bab5
#
_entry.id   a1e6332c26e3b2e99d1939bc1645bab5
#
_cell.length_a   1.000
_cell.length_b   1.000
_cell.length_c   1.000
_cell.angle_alpha   90.00
_cell.angle_beta   90.00
_cell.angle_gamma   90.00
#
_symmetry.space_group_name_H-M   'P 1'
#
loop_
_entity.id
_entity.type
_entity.pdbx_description
1 polymer ?
#
loop_
_entity_poly.entity_id
_entity_poly.type
_entity_poly.pdbx_seq_one_letter_code
_entity_poly.pdbx_strand_id
1 'polypeptide(L)'
;MSSVKSSIGVATECIHAGKRPNTYGALCTPIYQSTTFSFQSTDDAAATFSMTRDIQEHFVYSRTSNPNTTVVERKIAALEHGTDAVAFGSGMGAIAGTLMSLANAGDHILCSNTLYSGTHHLLKSTLVRFGVEVTSVDTTDLSAVEKAIRPNTKIMYVETPANPT
;
A
#
# COMPACT_ATOMS: atom_id res chain seq x y z
N MET A 1 -9.93 18.37 22.33
CA MET A 1 -8.63 19.06 22.19
C MET A 1 -8.21 18.94 20.74
N SER A 2 -8.29 20.04 19.96
CA SER A 2 -7.87 20.05 18.56
C SER A 2 -6.35 19.95 18.53
N SER A 3 -5.81 18.84 17.98
CA SER A 3 -4.40 18.73 17.68
C SER A 3 -4.05 19.79 16.64
N VAL A 4 -3.29 20.79 17.06
CA VAL A 4 -2.58 21.67 16.12
C VAL A 4 -1.67 20.77 15.29
N LYS A 5 -2.06 20.44 14.05
CA LYS A 5 -1.15 19.85 13.06
C LYS A 5 -0.07 20.90 12.84
N SER A 6 1.12 20.70 13.42
CA SER A 6 2.27 21.51 13.05
C SER A 6 2.47 21.30 11.54
N SER A 7 2.40 22.37 10.77
CA SER A 7 2.67 22.34 9.33
C SER A 7 4.20 22.19 9.13
N ILE A 8 4.67 20.97 9.33
CA ILE A 8 6.03 20.60 8.95
C ILE A 8 6.06 20.61 7.42
N GLY A 9 7.01 21.34 6.82
CA GLY A 9 7.10 21.39 5.36
C GLY A 9 7.52 20.05 4.76
N VAL A 10 7.08 19.76 3.54
CA VAL A 10 7.32 18.50 2.81
C VAL A 10 8.81 18.09 2.82
N ALA A 11 9.75 19.05 2.67
CA ALA A 11 11.19 18.75 2.73
C ALA A 11 11.60 18.17 4.11
N THR A 12 11.02 18.66 5.20
CA THR A 12 11.26 18.15 6.56
C THR A 12 10.63 16.76 6.73
N GLU A 13 9.42 16.55 6.21
CA GLU A 13 8.77 15.23 6.22
C GLU A 13 9.57 14.19 5.45
N CYS A 14 10.09 14.52 4.27
CA CYS A 14 10.98 13.62 3.50
C CYS A 14 12.19 13.14 4.30
N ILE A 15 12.72 13.97 5.19
CA ILE A 15 13.89 13.65 5.99
C ILE A 15 13.51 12.94 7.30
N HIS A 16 12.48 13.39 7.98
CA HIS A 16 12.22 13.02 9.38
C HIS A 16 11.03 12.08 9.58
N ALA A 17 10.04 12.06 8.68
CA ALA A 17 8.89 11.18 8.85
C ALA A 17 9.29 9.69 8.87
N GLY A 18 8.56 8.89 9.64
CA GLY A 18 8.75 7.45 9.75
C GLY A 18 9.97 7.00 10.55
N LYS A 19 10.86 7.90 10.96
CA LYS A 19 12.06 7.53 11.75
C LYS A 19 11.67 6.94 13.10
N ARG A 20 12.48 5.97 13.52
CA ARG A 20 12.37 5.34 14.83
C ARG A 20 13.62 5.64 15.66
N PRO A 21 13.48 5.79 16.99
CA PRO A 21 14.63 5.79 17.87
C PRO A 21 15.45 4.51 17.66
N ASN A 22 16.76 4.64 17.71
CA ASN A 22 17.67 3.49 17.66
C ASN A 22 18.66 3.56 18.81
N THR A 23 19.26 2.42 19.14
CA THR A 23 20.10 2.24 20.34
C THR A 23 21.25 3.24 20.43
N TYR A 24 21.78 3.68 19.28
CA TYR A 24 22.97 4.54 19.24
C TYR A 24 22.66 5.99 18.85
N GLY A 25 21.38 6.36 18.71
CA GLY A 25 20.98 7.71 18.33
C GLY A 25 21.38 8.13 16.92
N ALA A 26 21.56 7.16 15.99
CA ALA A 26 21.91 7.46 14.62
C ALA A 26 20.82 8.31 13.94
N LEU A 27 21.22 9.40 13.26
CA LEU A 27 20.30 10.28 12.55
C LEU A 27 19.68 9.63 11.34
N CYS A 28 20.41 8.75 10.64
CA CYS A 28 19.89 7.92 9.57
C CYS A 28 19.41 6.59 10.14
N THR A 29 18.35 6.02 9.56
CA THR A 29 17.89 4.69 9.92
C THR A 29 19.01 3.66 9.61
N PRO A 30 19.45 2.87 10.58
CA PRO A 30 20.39 1.79 10.31
C PRO A 30 19.86 0.79 9.31
N ILE A 31 20.76 0.12 8.57
CA ILE A 31 20.38 -0.97 7.67
C ILE A 31 20.25 -2.25 8.48
N TYR A 32 19.04 -2.77 8.62
CA TYR A 32 18.74 -4.02 9.31
C TYR A 32 18.80 -5.19 8.32
N GLN A 33 20.00 -5.69 8.07
CA GLN A 33 20.25 -6.82 7.16
C GLN A 33 20.13 -8.16 7.88
N SER A 34 19.05 -8.31 8.67
CA SER A 34 18.75 -9.53 9.41
C SER A 34 17.58 -10.27 8.77
N THR A 35 17.65 -11.59 8.71
CA THR A 35 16.55 -12.44 8.25
C THR A 35 15.50 -12.61 9.34
N THR A 36 15.93 -12.79 10.59
CA THR A 36 15.06 -13.05 11.75
C THR A 36 15.41 -12.11 12.88
N PHE A 37 14.47 -11.93 13.80
CA PHE A 37 14.62 -11.10 14.98
C PHE A 37 14.38 -11.92 16.25
N SER A 38 15.10 -11.61 17.33
CA SER A 38 14.96 -12.27 18.61
C SER A 38 13.79 -11.72 19.40
N PHE A 39 13.17 -12.57 20.21
CA PHE A 39 12.16 -12.19 21.18
C PHE A 39 12.77 -12.08 22.57
N GLN A 40 12.20 -11.26 23.43
CA GLN A 40 12.65 -11.09 24.81
C GLN A 40 12.20 -12.25 25.71
N SER A 41 11.08 -12.91 25.37
CA SER A 41 10.52 -14.07 26.08
C SER A 41 9.61 -14.88 25.16
N THR A 42 9.19 -16.07 25.63
CA THR A 42 8.17 -16.89 24.97
C THR A 42 6.82 -16.19 24.90
N ASP A 43 6.45 -15.41 25.90
CA ASP A 43 5.20 -14.63 25.92
C ASP A 43 5.24 -13.49 24.91
N ASP A 44 6.40 -12.84 24.74
CA ASP A 44 6.64 -11.85 23.71
C ASP A 44 6.49 -12.44 22.31
N ALA A 45 7.08 -13.62 22.08
CA ALA A 45 6.89 -14.36 20.83
C ALA A 45 5.41 -14.69 20.56
N ALA A 46 4.72 -15.27 21.54
CA ALA A 46 3.32 -15.65 21.42
C ALA A 46 2.43 -14.43 21.08
N ALA A 47 2.62 -13.31 21.76
CA ALA A 47 1.88 -12.08 21.52
C ALA A 47 2.14 -11.51 20.10
N THR A 48 3.38 -11.62 19.62
CA THR A 48 3.75 -11.17 18.27
C THR A 48 3.13 -12.07 17.19
N PHE A 49 3.19 -13.39 17.35
CA PHE A 49 2.59 -14.34 16.39
C PHE A 49 1.05 -14.33 16.38
N SER A 50 0.42 -14.02 17.51
CA SER A 50 -1.05 -13.88 17.58
C SER A 50 -1.57 -12.56 17.02
N MET A 51 -0.69 -11.71 16.47
CA MET A 51 -1.01 -10.38 15.95
C MET A 51 -1.74 -9.48 16.96
N THR A 52 -1.56 -9.73 18.26
CA THR A 52 -2.08 -8.87 19.33
C THR A 52 -1.17 -7.65 19.55
N ARG A 53 -0.03 -7.60 18.89
CA ARG A 53 0.90 -6.48 18.85
C ARG A 53 1.03 -5.92 17.43
N ASP A 54 1.38 -4.66 17.37
CA ASP A 54 1.65 -3.98 16.10
C ASP A 54 2.88 -4.61 15.42
N ILE A 55 2.67 -5.21 14.25
CA ILE A 55 3.73 -5.83 13.42
C ILE A 55 4.76 -4.80 12.91
N GLN A 56 4.41 -3.51 12.93
CA GLN A 56 5.35 -2.44 12.61
C GLN A 56 6.26 -2.07 13.78
N GLU A 57 6.02 -2.61 14.97
CA GLU A 57 6.82 -2.41 16.17
C GLU A 57 7.56 -3.69 16.60
N HIS A 58 7.09 -4.87 16.18
CA HIS A 58 7.61 -6.18 16.58
C HIS A 58 7.92 -7.03 15.36
N PHE A 59 9.20 -7.13 15.04
CA PHE A 59 9.67 -7.85 13.86
C PHE A 59 9.93 -9.32 14.17
N VAL A 60 9.59 -10.19 13.23
CA VAL A 60 9.78 -11.65 13.30
C VAL A 60 10.75 -12.09 12.21
N TYR A 61 10.42 -11.77 10.98
CA TYR A 61 11.10 -12.23 9.79
C TYR A 61 11.03 -11.18 8.67
N SER A 62 12.16 -10.87 8.04
CA SER A 62 12.26 -9.76 7.09
C SER A 62 11.43 -9.92 5.82
N ARG A 63 10.95 -11.13 5.49
CA ARG A 63 10.01 -11.32 4.39
C ARG A 63 8.63 -10.71 4.70
N THR A 64 8.22 -10.71 5.97
CA THR A 64 6.92 -10.18 6.40
C THR A 64 7.01 -8.73 6.85
N SER A 65 8.06 -8.38 7.58
CA SER A 65 8.29 -7.02 8.05
C SER A 65 9.76 -6.80 8.41
N ASN A 66 10.26 -5.60 8.17
CA ASN A 66 11.63 -5.20 8.48
C ASN A 66 11.64 -3.72 8.89
N PRO A 67 12.46 -3.29 9.85
CA PRO A 67 12.51 -1.88 10.26
C PRO A 67 12.75 -0.90 9.11
N ASN A 68 13.54 -1.26 8.09
CA ASN A 68 13.76 -0.37 6.95
C ASN A 68 12.50 -0.24 6.08
N THR A 69 11.79 -1.34 5.83
CA THR A 69 10.51 -1.32 5.09
C THR A 69 9.49 -0.46 5.82
N THR A 70 9.32 -0.66 7.14
CA THR A 70 8.41 0.13 7.96
C THR A 70 8.71 1.63 7.94
N VAL A 71 10.00 2.02 7.90
CA VAL A 71 10.36 3.45 7.78
C VAL A 71 9.92 4.03 6.43
N VAL A 72 10.06 3.26 5.34
CA VAL A 72 9.58 3.68 4.01
C VAL A 72 8.06 3.82 4.02
N GLU A 73 7.34 2.82 4.50
CA GLU A 73 5.89 2.80 4.57
C GLU A 73 5.34 3.99 5.36
N ARG A 74 5.83 4.21 6.57
CA ARG A 74 5.44 5.36 7.41
C ARG A 74 5.76 6.71 6.76
N LYS A 75 6.87 6.80 6.06
CA LYS A 75 7.26 8.03 5.36
C LYS A 75 6.32 8.32 4.20
N ILE A 76 6.01 7.32 3.37
CA ILE A 76 5.06 7.47 2.27
C ILE A 76 3.67 7.80 2.80
N ALA A 77 3.20 7.11 3.83
CA ALA A 77 1.91 7.42 4.47
C ALA A 77 1.86 8.89 4.95
N ALA A 78 2.92 9.40 5.56
CA ALA A 78 2.98 10.79 6.00
C ALA A 78 2.93 11.77 4.82
N LEU A 79 3.71 11.53 3.76
CA LEU A 79 3.80 12.39 2.57
C LEU A 79 2.49 12.41 1.77
N GLU A 80 1.80 11.27 1.70
CA GLU A 80 0.52 11.13 0.99
C GLU A 80 -0.69 11.44 1.89
N HIS A 81 -0.47 11.85 3.15
CA HIS A 81 -1.52 12.08 4.16
C HIS A 81 -2.43 10.85 4.36
N GLY A 82 -1.89 9.65 4.08
CA GLY A 82 -2.55 8.36 4.28
C GLY A 82 -2.51 7.92 5.74
N THR A 83 -3.42 7.00 6.08
CA THR A 83 -3.43 6.36 7.40
C THR A 83 -2.25 5.41 7.55
N ASP A 84 -1.95 4.66 6.49
CA ASP A 84 -0.87 3.69 6.42
C ASP A 84 -0.41 3.48 4.98
N ALA A 85 0.69 2.76 4.78
CA ALA A 85 1.20 2.35 3.49
C ALA A 85 1.80 0.95 3.56
N VAL A 86 1.78 0.24 2.44
CA VAL A 86 2.38 -1.11 2.30
C VAL A 86 3.34 -1.10 1.13
N ALA A 87 4.60 -1.49 1.37
CA ALA A 87 5.62 -1.56 0.35
C ALA A 87 5.65 -2.93 -0.34
N PHE A 88 5.79 -2.92 -1.66
CA PHE A 88 5.93 -4.12 -2.49
C PHE A 88 7.25 -4.08 -3.25
N GLY A 89 7.73 -5.25 -3.68
CA GLY A 89 8.96 -5.38 -4.45
C GLY A 89 8.87 -4.83 -5.89
N SER A 90 7.67 -4.46 -6.36
CA SER A 90 7.45 -3.83 -7.68
C SER A 90 6.11 -3.10 -7.71
N GLY A 91 5.98 -2.13 -8.64
CA GLY A 91 4.71 -1.44 -8.87
C GLY A 91 3.58 -2.39 -9.28
N MET A 92 3.85 -3.35 -10.18
CA MET A 92 2.85 -4.38 -10.53
C MET A 92 2.50 -5.29 -9.35
N GLY A 93 3.44 -5.57 -8.45
CA GLY A 93 3.17 -6.26 -7.19
C GLY A 93 2.21 -5.47 -6.31
N ALA A 94 2.40 -4.16 -6.19
CA ALA A 94 1.50 -3.29 -5.45
C ALA A 94 0.09 -3.24 -6.08
N ILE A 95 0.01 -3.05 -7.41
CA ILE A 95 -1.27 -3.02 -8.12
C ILE A 95 -2.01 -4.35 -7.99
N ALA A 96 -1.34 -5.47 -8.28
CA ALA A 96 -1.95 -6.79 -8.20
C ALA A 96 -2.38 -7.13 -6.76
N GLY A 97 -1.51 -6.90 -5.78
CA GLY A 97 -1.79 -7.11 -4.36
C GLY A 97 -3.02 -6.33 -3.90
N THR A 98 -3.10 -5.05 -4.26
CA THR A 98 -4.24 -4.20 -3.91
C THR A 98 -5.54 -4.69 -4.56
N LEU A 99 -5.54 -4.91 -5.88
CA LEU A 99 -6.76 -5.33 -6.59
C LEU A 99 -7.26 -6.70 -6.12
N MET A 100 -6.35 -7.67 -5.91
CA MET A 100 -6.71 -9.01 -5.47
C MET A 100 -7.11 -9.09 -3.98
N SER A 101 -6.68 -8.13 -3.16
CA SER A 101 -7.12 -8.05 -1.76
C SER A 101 -8.51 -7.43 -1.59
N LEU A 102 -8.95 -6.62 -2.56
CA LEU A 102 -10.19 -5.85 -2.49
C LEU A 102 -11.32 -6.42 -3.32
N ALA A 103 -11.04 -7.21 -4.37
CA ALA A 103 -12.04 -7.77 -5.28
C ALA A 103 -12.05 -9.30 -5.25
N ASN A 104 -13.25 -9.87 -5.20
CA ASN A 104 -13.53 -11.31 -5.28
C ASN A 104 -14.18 -11.66 -6.61
N ALA A 105 -14.35 -12.95 -6.88
CA ALA A 105 -15.16 -13.42 -8.00
C ALA A 105 -16.60 -12.87 -7.91
N GLY A 106 -17.10 -12.31 -9.01
CA GLY A 106 -18.41 -11.64 -9.08
C GLY A 106 -18.36 -10.14 -8.74
N ASP A 107 -17.27 -9.61 -8.20
CA ASP A 107 -17.11 -8.17 -7.99
C ASP A 107 -16.74 -7.48 -9.32
N HIS A 108 -17.11 -6.20 -9.43
CA HIS A 108 -16.84 -5.38 -10.60
C HIS A 108 -15.78 -4.31 -10.32
N ILE A 109 -14.85 -4.17 -11.26
CA ILE A 109 -13.84 -3.12 -11.30
C ILE A 109 -14.14 -2.20 -12.48
N LEU A 110 -14.38 -0.92 -12.20
CA LEU A 110 -14.46 0.13 -13.20
C LEU A 110 -13.07 0.77 -13.33
N CYS A 111 -12.54 0.88 -14.54
CA CYS A 111 -11.22 1.45 -14.75
C CYS A 111 -11.16 2.45 -15.89
N SER A 112 -10.14 3.32 -15.87
CA SER A 112 -9.83 4.17 -17.02
C SER A 112 -9.53 3.32 -18.26
N ASN A 113 -9.89 3.82 -19.44
CA ASN A 113 -9.48 3.24 -20.72
C ASN A 113 -7.99 3.49 -21.02
N THR A 114 -7.38 4.46 -20.37
CA THR A 114 -5.96 4.81 -20.47
C THR A 114 -5.24 4.34 -19.22
N LEU A 115 -4.49 3.24 -19.35
CA LEU A 115 -3.75 2.59 -18.25
C LEU A 115 -2.39 2.12 -18.73
N TYR A 116 -1.45 1.99 -17.81
CA TYR A 116 -0.21 1.26 -18.05
C TYR A 116 -0.54 -0.16 -18.60
N SER A 117 0.23 -0.59 -19.59
CA SER A 117 -0.03 -1.86 -20.30
C SER A 117 -0.09 -3.08 -19.37
N GLY A 118 0.76 -3.12 -18.34
CA GLY A 118 0.75 -4.19 -17.33
C GLY A 118 -0.54 -4.22 -16.52
N THR A 119 -1.04 -3.05 -16.10
CA THR A 119 -2.32 -2.92 -15.39
C THR A 119 -3.48 -3.34 -16.29
N HIS A 120 -3.48 -2.87 -17.54
CA HIS A 120 -4.49 -3.26 -18.52
C HIS A 120 -4.54 -4.78 -18.70
N HIS A 121 -3.37 -5.44 -18.87
CA HIS A 121 -3.30 -6.89 -19.02
C HIS A 121 -3.78 -7.61 -17.74
N LEU A 122 -3.38 -7.15 -16.56
CA LEU A 122 -3.84 -7.71 -15.29
C LEU A 122 -5.38 -7.66 -15.19
N LEU A 123 -5.98 -6.51 -15.45
CA LEU A 123 -7.43 -6.33 -15.37
C LEU A 123 -8.18 -7.13 -16.43
N LYS A 124 -7.80 -7.00 -17.71
CA LYS A 124 -8.57 -7.53 -18.84
C LYS A 124 -8.30 -8.99 -19.18
N SER A 125 -7.14 -9.52 -18.81
CA SER A 125 -6.74 -10.88 -19.17
C SER A 125 -6.57 -11.79 -17.96
N THR A 126 -6.07 -11.28 -16.84
CA THR A 126 -5.78 -12.10 -15.66
C THR A 126 -6.95 -12.17 -14.70
N LEU A 127 -7.43 -11.04 -14.17
CA LEU A 127 -8.48 -11.03 -13.15
C LEU A 127 -9.82 -11.54 -13.66
N VAL A 128 -10.14 -11.32 -14.93
CA VAL A 128 -11.35 -11.88 -15.57
C VAL A 128 -11.38 -13.40 -15.51
N ARG A 129 -10.22 -14.08 -15.59
CA ARG A 129 -10.12 -15.55 -15.46
C ARG A 129 -10.47 -16.02 -14.04
N PHE A 130 -10.39 -15.16 -13.05
CA PHE A 130 -10.75 -15.41 -11.66
C PHE A 130 -12.17 -14.91 -11.31
N GLY A 131 -12.98 -14.58 -12.33
CA GLY A 131 -14.38 -14.20 -12.17
C GLY A 131 -14.61 -12.74 -11.78
N VAL A 132 -13.60 -11.88 -11.86
CA VAL A 132 -13.77 -10.43 -11.65
C VAL A 132 -14.28 -9.80 -12.93
N GLU A 133 -15.35 -9.01 -12.82
CA GLU A 133 -15.89 -8.24 -13.95
C GLU A 133 -15.12 -6.93 -14.12
N VAL A 134 -14.80 -6.54 -15.36
CA VAL A 134 -14.02 -5.31 -15.63
C VAL A 134 -14.64 -4.51 -16.75
N THR A 135 -14.96 -3.25 -16.46
CA THR A 135 -15.41 -2.25 -17.46
C THR A 135 -14.39 -1.12 -17.58
N SER A 136 -14.00 -0.77 -18.79
CA SER A 136 -13.17 0.41 -19.06
C SER A 136 -14.02 1.52 -19.62
N VAL A 137 -13.80 2.75 -19.15
CA VAL A 137 -14.47 3.95 -19.61
C VAL A 137 -13.48 5.09 -19.80
N ASP A 138 -13.87 6.07 -20.57
CA ASP A 138 -13.19 7.36 -20.56
C ASP A 138 -13.53 8.08 -19.26
N THR A 139 -12.54 8.18 -18.36
CA THR A 139 -12.72 8.80 -17.04
C THR A 139 -12.78 10.33 -17.09
N THR A 140 -12.58 10.95 -18.25
CA THR A 140 -12.84 12.38 -18.46
C THR A 140 -14.31 12.66 -18.71
N ASP A 141 -15.10 11.67 -19.14
CA ASP A 141 -16.56 11.73 -19.26
C ASP A 141 -17.24 11.19 -17.99
N LEU A 142 -17.55 12.08 -17.06
CA LEU A 142 -18.22 11.73 -15.81
C LEU A 142 -19.57 11.03 -16.02
N SER A 143 -20.31 11.35 -17.10
CA SER A 143 -21.57 10.69 -17.43
C SER A 143 -21.36 9.23 -17.84
N ALA A 144 -20.28 8.93 -18.57
CA ALA A 144 -19.91 7.55 -18.91
C ALA A 144 -19.48 6.77 -17.66
N VAL A 145 -18.73 7.42 -16.76
CA VAL A 145 -18.33 6.82 -15.46
C VAL A 145 -19.57 6.45 -14.65
N GLU A 146 -20.49 7.39 -14.46
CA GLU A 146 -21.70 7.18 -13.66
C GLU A 146 -22.57 6.03 -14.21
N LYS A 147 -22.76 5.98 -15.52
CA LYS A 147 -23.52 4.90 -16.19
C LYS A 147 -22.86 3.53 -16.09
N ALA A 148 -21.55 3.48 -15.94
CA ALA A 148 -20.79 2.23 -15.86
C ALA A 148 -20.70 1.66 -14.44
N ILE A 149 -21.07 2.42 -13.41
CA ILE A 149 -21.16 1.93 -12.03
C ILE A 149 -22.28 0.90 -11.92
N ARG A 150 -22.00 -0.21 -11.25
CA ARG A 150 -22.94 -1.33 -11.03
C ARG A 150 -23.10 -1.60 -9.53
N PRO A 151 -24.18 -2.28 -9.11
CA PRO A 151 -24.38 -2.65 -7.70
C PRO A 151 -23.20 -3.46 -7.11
N ASN A 152 -22.50 -4.24 -7.93
CA ASN A 152 -21.31 -5.02 -7.55
C ASN A 152 -19.99 -4.30 -7.83
N THR A 153 -19.98 -3.01 -8.15
CA THR A 153 -18.74 -2.24 -8.32
C THR A 153 -18.05 -2.05 -6.98
N LYS A 154 -16.87 -2.62 -6.84
CA LYS A 154 -16.01 -2.54 -5.64
C LYS A 154 -14.88 -1.54 -5.78
N ILE A 155 -14.32 -1.42 -6.99
CA ILE A 155 -13.12 -0.62 -7.23
C ILE A 155 -13.36 0.28 -8.42
N MET A 156 -12.96 1.54 -8.29
CA MET A 156 -12.72 2.45 -9.40
C MET A 156 -11.20 2.66 -9.49
N TYR A 157 -10.59 2.22 -10.58
CA TYR A 157 -9.16 2.29 -10.79
C TYR A 157 -8.81 3.31 -11.87
N VAL A 158 -8.00 4.30 -11.49
CA VAL A 158 -7.55 5.37 -12.39
C VAL A 158 -6.04 5.57 -12.25
N GLU A 159 -5.39 5.95 -13.34
CA GLU A 159 -4.00 6.38 -13.36
C GLU A 159 -3.92 7.81 -13.86
N THR A 160 -3.18 8.67 -13.15
CA THR A 160 -2.96 10.04 -13.56
C THR A 160 -1.60 10.56 -13.04
N PRO A 161 -0.67 10.96 -13.92
CA PRO A 161 -0.70 10.74 -15.37
C PRO A 161 -0.56 9.25 -15.71
N ALA A 162 -1.19 8.84 -16.82
CA ALA A 162 -1.03 7.48 -17.33
C ALA A 162 0.19 7.37 -18.23
N ASN A 163 0.88 6.22 -18.22
CA ASN A 163 2.00 5.94 -19.11
C ASN A 163 1.46 5.28 -20.40
N PRO A 164 1.74 5.82 -21.60
CA PRO A 164 2.66 6.94 -21.93
C PRO A 164 2.00 8.28 -22.21
N THR A 165 0.76 8.50 -21.81
CA THR A 165 -0.05 9.71 -22.15
C THR A 165 -0.26 10.62 -20.93
#